data_c9413247c0cd2030f13ec468a6247a1c
#
_entry.id   c9413247c0cd2030f13ec468a6247a1c
#
_cell.length_a   1.000
_cell.length_b   1.000
_cell.length_c   1.000
_cell.angle_alpha   90.00
_cell.angle_beta   90.00
_cell.angle_gamma   90.00
#
_symmetry.space_group_name_H-M   'P 1'
#
loop_
_entity.id
_entity.type
_entity.pdbx_description
1 polymer ?
#
loop_
_entity_poly.entity_id
_entity_poly.type
_entity_poly.pdbx_seq_one_letter_code
_entity_poly.pdbx_strand_id
1 'polypeptide(L)'
;MIANQKSILIDIVKLNHWLNARKITIQFIKLKQKSLYNKLKAKKNFRISSKEIFFINSGLLIPTEKIILQNEIPDYIYWSKAKIEKTKRPIRRDGIHFYNYYSLPIPDGFVGPVILDILCPKEKLPQLNNGHLEQAITINLGNNDIYGRWGKGMSKTNFSKIKFNNSSVNSWIIGDTYVEPTYCPHSYSRATNNNSQILSYTAKSSLEKLIENLNNWPKENYKSLINNIQSKDIRSSILNFYLNNKGVSIKYLSKSINFKINNISQILINKKILLKTCKFLKIDPILFDKKNYSSEDSIGKTYLSYKDSFKTIRKYKSYTIASMASSERYTDLFGYFIKVSNNRKIKDLSNYASSHYLITSGNFYLNMDNKKISLKKGDAIWMSSFKRHGFSGNGSLLRISNGENLNTADLSEILNLYNPHKTIERSYKDKISWGYE
;
A
#
# COMPACT_ATOMS: atom_id res chain seq x y z
N MET A 1 17.72 -10.14 30.42
CA MET A 1 16.75 -11.26 30.58
C MET A 1 16.51 -11.91 29.22
N ILE A 2 17.32 -12.88 28.79
CA ILE A 2 17.13 -13.73 27.60
C ILE A 2 17.17 -15.18 28.09
N ALA A 3 16.29 -15.49 29.02
CA ALA A 3 16.09 -16.85 29.48
C ALA A 3 14.80 -17.39 28.84
N ASN A 4 14.89 -18.52 28.15
CA ASN A 4 13.81 -19.26 27.48
C ASN A 4 13.34 -18.73 26.11
N GLN A 5 14.22 -18.28 25.22
CA GLN A 5 13.81 -18.19 23.82
C GLN A 5 13.73 -19.58 23.20
N LYS A 6 12.48 -20.02 22.95
CA LYS A 6 12.14 -21.14 22.08
C LYS A 6 12.90 -20.97 20.76
N SER A 7 13.52 -22.04 20.25
CA SER A 7 14.23 -22.04 18.97
C SER A 7 13.43 -21.37 17.86
N ILE A 8 14.08 -20.46 17.11
CA ILE A 8 13.46 -19.69 16.03
C ILE A 8 13.47 -20.53 14.75
N LEU A 9 12.38 -20.54 14.02
CA LEU A 9 12.27 -21.20 12.71
C LEU A 9 12.74 -20.27 11.60
N ILE A 10 13.71 -20.72 10.82
CA ILE A 10 14.36 -19.96 9.75
C ILE A 10 13.86 -20.40 8.38
N ASP A 11 13.63 -19.42 7.53
CA ASP A 11 13.36 -19.58 6.12
C ASP A 11 14.69 -19.78 5.37
N ILE A 12 14.88 -20.95 4.81
CA ILE A 12 16.11 -21.32 4.10
C ILE A 12 16.35 -20.48 2.85
N VAL A 13 15.30 -20.06 2.16
CA VAL A 13 15.43 -19.23 0.95
C VAL A 13 15.92 -17.85 1.31
N LYS A 14 15.31 -17.22 2.35
CA LYS A 14 15.76 -15.92 2.85
C LYS A 14 17.20 -15.96 3.36
N LEU A 15 17.56 -17.00 4.10
CA LEU A 15 18.95 -17.16 4.58
C LEU A 15 19.93 -17.31 3.42
N ASN A 16 19.65 -18.17 2.44
CA ASN A 16 20.50 -18.32 1.26
C ASN A 16 20.61 -17.03 0.45
N HIS A 17 19.52 -16.27 0.31
CA HIS A 17 19.57 -14.95 -0.30
C HIS A 17 20.62 -14.05 0.38
N TRP A 18 20.61 -13.99 1.71
CA TRP A 18 21.59 -13.20 2.47
C TRP A 18 23.02 -13.74 2.36
N LEU A 19 23.19 -15.08 2.42
CA LEU A 19 24.51 -15.69 2.21
C LEU A 19 25.07 -15.35 0.82
N ASN A 20 24.24 -15.44 -0.21
CA ASN A 20 24.60 -15.09 -1.58
C ASN A 20 24.93 -13.60 -1.71
N ALA A 21 24.14 -12.72 -1.15
CA ALA A 21 24.37 -11.27 -1.17
C ALA A 21 25.69 -10.90 -0.49
N ARG A 22 26.08 -11.60 0.59
CA ARG A 22 27.33 -11.39 1.32
C ARG A 22 28.49 -12.25 0.84
N LYS A 23 28.31 -13.04 -0.24
CA LYS A 23 29.32 -13.91 -0.80
C LYS A 23 29.88 -14.94 0.21
N ILE A 24 29.00 -15.42 1.11
CA ILE A 24 29.36 -16.42 2.13
C ILE A 24 29.08 -17.81 1.58
N THR A 25 30.13 -18.62 1.49
CA THR A 25 30.02 -20.01 1.01
C THR A 25 29.61 -20.96 2.12
N ILE A 26 29.01 -22.08 1.74
CA ILE A 26 28.65 -23.14 2.69
C ILE A 26 29.88 -23.76 3.34
N GLN A 27 31.01 -23.79 2.66
CA GLN A 27 32.27 -24.29 3.21
C GLN A 27 32.80 -23.38 4.33
N PHE A 28 32.68 -22.06 4.18
CA PHE A 28 33.01 -21.14 5.27
C PHE A 28 32.17 -21.45 6.52
N ILE A 29 30.88 -21.69 6.35
CA ILE A 29 29.97 -22.04 7.46
C ILE A 29 30.37 -23.41 8.06
N LYS A 30 30.74 -24.39 7.24
CA LYS A 30 31.23 -25.71 7.71
C LYS A 30 32.41 -25.58 8.65
N LEU A 31 33.38 -24.72 8.32
CA LEU A 31 34.58 -24.49 9.13
C LEU A 31 34.27 -23.75 10.45
N LYS A 32 33.31 -22.84 10.46
CA LYS A 32 33.05 -21.97 11.59
C LYS A 32 31.90 -22.47 12.48
N GLN A 33 30.86 -23.10 11.91
CA GLN A 33 29.65 -23.53 12.61
C GLN A 33 29.06 -24.81 12.00
N LYS A 34 29.62 -25.96 12.36
CA LYS A 34 29.27 -27.28 11.80
C LYS A 34 27.79 -27.63 11.96
N SER A 35 27.12 -27.22 13.09
CA SER A 35 25.73 -27.50 13.30
C SER A 35 24.82 -26.75 12.31
N LEU A 36 25.12 -25.48 12.05
CA LEU A 36 24.40 -24.68 11.06
C LEU A 36 24.62 -25.22 9.65
N TYR A 37 25.85 -25.62 9.31
CA TYR A 37 26.14 -26.28 8.04
C TYR A 37 25.28 -27.49 7.77
N ASN A 38 25.15 -28.40 8.78
CA ASN A 38 24.34 -29.61 8.63
C ASN A 38 22.86 -29.29 8.36
N LYS A 39 22.35 -28.24 8.98
CA LYS A 39 20.98 -27.77 8.75
C LYS A 39 20.80 -27.18 7.35
N LEU A 40 21.74 -26.37 6.88
CA LEU A 40 21.74 -25.79 5.52
C LEU A 40 21.78 -26.87 4.45
N LYS A 41 22.61 -27.91 4.64
CA LYS A 41 22.73 -29.05 3.71
C LYS A 41 21.38 -29.78 3.51
N ALA A 42 20.50 -29.77 4.48
CA ALA A 42 19.17 -30.38 4.35
C ALA A 42 18.22 -29.62 3.39
N LYS A 43 18.56 -28.38 2.99
CA LYS A 43 17.78 -27.53 2.05
C LYS A 43 16.31 -27.37 2.45
N LYS A 44 16.00 -27.36 3.75
CA LYS A 44 14.67 -27.21 4.34
C LYS A 44 14.70 -26.14 5.42
N ASN A 45 13.54 -25.54 5.72
CA ASN A 45 13.39 -24.65 6.87
C ASN A 45 13.77 -25.38 8.16
N PHE A 46 14.46 -24.71 9.07
CA PHE A 46 14.98 -25.34 10.26
C PHE A 46 14.99 -24.40 11.48
N ARG A 47 15.01 -24.98 12.67
CA ARG A 47 15.12 -24.21 13.91
C ARG A 47 16.59 -23.95 14.26
N ILE A 48 16.87 -22.74 14.75
CA ILE A 48 18.20 -22.33 15.20
C ILE A 48 18.25 -22.11 16.70
N SER A 49 19.42 -22.40 17.28
CA SER A 49 19.75 -22.17 18.68
C SER A 49 20.27 -20.75 18.90
N SER A 50 20.30 -20.29 20.15
CA SER A 50 20.89 -18.99 20.52
C SER A 50 22.35 -18.83 20.04
N LYS A 51 23.14 -19.88 20.07
CA LYS A 51 24.53 -19.88 19.56
C LYS A 51 24.58 -19.65 18.04
N GLU A 52 23.68 -20.28 17.31
CA GLU A 52 23.58 -20.09 15.85
C GLU A 52 23.05 -18.71 15.49
N ILE A 53 22.09 -18.18 16.28
CA ILE A 53 21.60 -16.79 16.15
C ILE A 53 22.77 -15.81 16.32
N PHE A 54 23.56 -15.96 17.38
CA PHE A 54 24.73 -15.11 17.60
C PHE A 54 25.72 -15.18 16.44
N PHE A 55 26.02 -16.36 15.93
CA PHE A 55 26.90 -16.54 14.78
C PHE A 55 26.34 -15.86 13.51
N ILE A 56 25.03 -16.01 13.23
CA ILE A 56 24.39 -15.37 12.07
C ILE A 56 24.44 -13.85 12.21
N ASN A 57 24.07 -13.31 13.37
CA ASN A 57 24.02 -11.86 13.56
C ASN A 57 25.40 -11.22 13.61
N SER A 58 26.30 -11.75 14.45
CA SER A 58 27.61 -11.13 14.71
C SER A 58 28.71 -11.66 13.80
N GLY A 59 28.65 -12.93 13.43
CA GLY A 59 29.67 -13.55 12.57
C GLY A 59 29.42 -13.37 11.09
N LEU A 60 28.15 -13.42 10.67
CA LEU A 60 27.75 -13.23 9.27
C LEU A 60 27.16 -11.85 8.99
N LEU A 61 26.90 -11.06 10.01
CA LEU A 61 26.23 -9.75 9.95
C LEU A 61 24.89 -9.81 9.22
N ILE A 62 24.13 -10.87 9.46
CA ILE A 62 22.79 -11.07 8.88
C ILE A 62 21.76 -10.88 10.00
N PRO A 63 20.86 -9.88 9.90
CA PRO A 63 19.84 -9.65 10.90
C PRO A 63 18.85 -10.82 10.97
N THR A 64 18.67 -11.41 12.15
CA THR A 64 17.82 -12.61 12.31
C THR A 64 16.37 -12.34 11.90
N GLU A 65 15.84 -11.16 12.16
CA GLU A 65 14.49 -10.76 11.77
C GLU A 65 14.23 -10.82 10.25
N LYS A 66 15.28 -10.69 9.45
CA LYS A 66 15.17 -10.75 7.97
C LYS A 66 15.11 -12.18 7.43
N ILE A 67 15.38 -13.19 8.26
CA ILE A 67 15.44 -14.60 7.85
C ILE A 67 14.44 -15.49 8.58
N ILE A 68 13.65 -14.95 9.49
CA ILE A 68 12.60 -15.70 10.18
C ILE A 68 11.55 -16.17 9.16
N LEU A 69 11.13 -17.43 9.30
CA LEU A 69 9.99 -17.95 8.54
C LEU A 69 8.73 -17.22 8.99
N GLN A 70 8.10 -16.55 8.06
CA GLN A 70 6.78 -15.96 8.26
C GLN A 70 5.70 -17.00 7.95
N ASN A 71 4.53 -16.85 8.55
CA ASN A 71 3.38 -17.64 8.19
C ASN A 71 3.01 -17.41 6.72
N GLU A 72 2.55 -18.47 6.06
CA GLU A 72 2.01 -18.32 4.72
C GLU A 72 0.80 -17.39 4.73
N ILE A 73 0.74 -16.52 3.74
CA ILE A 73 -0.43 -15.66 3.54
C ILE A 73 -1.58 -16.56 3.10
N PRO A 74 -2.73 -16.53 3.79
CA PRO A 74 -3.86 -17.37 3.42
C PRO A 74 -4.44 -16.97 2.06
N ASP A 75 -5.12 -17.88 1.37
CA ASP A 75 -5.83 -17.58 0.13
C ASP A 75 -6.91 -16.51 0.31
N TYR A 76 -7.56 -16.51 1.46
CA TYR A 76 -8.59 -15.54 1.84
C TYR A 76 -8.79 -15.51 3.36
N ILE A 77 -9.36 -14.41 3.84
CA ILE A 77 -9.85 -14.28 5.22
C ILE A 77 -11.29 -13.76 5.15
N TYR A 78 -12.22 -14.51 5.74
CA TYR A 78 -13.61 -14.11 5.86
C TYR A 78 -13.95 -13.73 7.30
N TRP A 79 -14.61 -12.59 7.49
CA TRP A 79 -15.21 -12.20 8.76
C TRP A 79 -16.68 -11.88 8.56
N SER A 80 -17.52 -12.48 9.40
CA SER A 80 -18.93 -12.09 9.50
C SER A 80 -19.06 -10.71 10.14
N LYS A 81 -20.18 -10.03 9.89
CA LYS A 81 -20.54 -8.76 10.54
C LYS A 81 -20.36 -8.85 12.07
N ALA A 82 -20.84 -9.91 12.69
CA ALA A 82 -20.72 -10.10 14.15
C ALA A 82 -19.25 -10.17 14.62
N LYS A 83 -18.34 -10.74 13.81
CA LYS A 83 -16.92 -10.74 14.13
C LYS A 83 -16.30 -9.35 14.00
N ILE A 84 -16.71 -8.58 12.99
CA ILE A 84 -16.28 -7.19 12.78
C ILE A 84 -16.73 -6.32 13.96
N GLU A 85 -17.98 -6.44 14.39
CA GLU A 85 -18.54 -5.68 15.51
C GLU A 85 -17.78 -5.92 16.83
N LYS A 86 -17.26 -7.12 17.06
CA LYS A 86 -16.41 -7.43 18.24
C LYS A 86 -15.09 -6.66 18.26
N THR A 87 -14.65 -6.08 17.15
CA THR A 87 -13.41 -5.28 17.07
C THR A 87 -13.62 -3.80 17.40
N LYS A 88 -14.81 -3.41 17.83
CA LYS A 88 -15.19 -2.03 18.14
C LYS A 88 -14.22 -1.33 19.08
N ARG A 89 -13.72 -0.18 18.67
CA ARG A 89 -12.85 0.69 19.46
C ARG A 89 -13.41 2.11 19.48
N PRO A 90 -13.90 2.60 20.63
CA PRO A 90 -14.43 3.97 20.75
C PRO A 90 -13.27 4.98 20.81
N ILE A 91 -13.42 6.09 20.08
CA ILE A 91 -12.51 7.24 20.14
C ILE A 91 -13.25 8.41 20.77
N ARG A 92 -12.70 8.91 21.88
CA ARG A 92 -13.21 10.09 22.60
C ARG A 92 -12.14 11.18 22.61
N ARG A 93 -12.58 12.43 22.46
CA ARG A 93 -11.76 13.64 22.60
C ARG A 93 -12.57 14.70 23.32
N ASP A 94 -11.99 15.39 24.28
CA ASP A 94 -12.64 16.46 25.05
C ASP A 94 -14.02 16.07 25.61
N GLY A 95 -14.12 14.84 26.13
CA GLY A 95 -15.39 14.28 26.64
C GLY A 95 -16.39 13.85 25.57
N ILE A 96 -16.17 14.17 24.31
CA ILE A 96 -17.07 13.84 23.20
C ILE A 96 -16.66 12.50 22.56
N HIS A 97 -17.67 11.64 22.33
CA HIS A 97 -17.49 10.41 21.57
C HIS A 97 -17.57 10.71 20.08
N PHE A 98 -16.41 10.70 19.39
CA PHE A 98 -16.33 11.07 17.98
C PHE A 98 -16.60 9.92 17.03
N TYR A 99 -15.98 8.77 17.28
CA TYR A 99 -16.00 7.64 16.36
C TYR A 99 -16.04 6.30 17.10
N ASN A 100 -16.59 5.28 16.43
CA ASN A 100 -16.23 3.90 16.70
C ASN A 100 -15.45 3.36 15.50
N TYR A 101 -14.29 2.77 15.73
CA TYR A 101 -13.52 2.08 14.71
C TYR A 101 -13.80 0.59 14.75
N TYR A 102 -13.93 -0.02 13.58
CA TYR A 102 -14.03 -1.47 13.41
C TYR A 102 -12.96 -1.94 12.42
N SER A 103 -12.24 -3.00 12.77
CA SER A 103 -11.27 -3.61 11.86
C SER A 103 -11.97 -4.53 10.87
N LEU A 104 -11.43 -4.63 9.67
CA LEU A 104 -11.83 -5.60 8.66
C LEU A 104 -10.78 -6.72 8.52
N PRO A 105 -11.12 -7.86 7.88
CA PRO A 105 -10.19 -8.98 7.76
C PRO A 105 -8.94 -8.58 6.97
N ILE A 106 -7.76 -8.95 7.51
CA ILE A 106 -6.48 -8.70 6.90
C ILE A 106 -5.43 -9.70 7.43
N PRO A 107 -4.44 -10.13 6.64
CA PRO A 107 -3.30 -10.88 7.12
C PRO A 107 -2.40 -10.04 8.04
N ASP A 108 -1.66 -10.71 8.89
CA ASP A 108 -0.66 -10.06 9.75
C ASP A 108 0.40 -9.32 8.90
N GLY A 109 0.77 -8.13 9.35
CA GLY A 109 1.77 -7.30 8.68
C GLY A 109 1.26 -6.47 7.49
N PHE A 110 -0.04 -6.53 7.18
CA PHE A 110 -0.64 -5.73 6.12
C PHE A 110 -1.35 -4.51 6.70
N VAL A 111 -1.43 -3.44 5.92
CA VAL A 111 -2.21 -2.25 6.25
C VAL A 111 -3.69 -2.54 5.98
N GLY A 112 -4.54 -2.37 6.99
CA GLY A 112 -5.94 -2.78 6.96
C GLY A 112 -6.94 -1.65 6.78
N PRO A 113 -8.09 -1.96 6.14
CA PRO A 113 -9.23 -1.05 6.12
C PRO A 113 -9.93 -1.02 7.48
N VAL A 114 -10.62 0.09 7.73
CA VAL A 114 -11.46 0.29 8.91
C VAL A 114 -12.82 0.84 8.52
N ILE A 115 -13.85 0.42 9.25
CA ILE A 115 -15.15 1.10 9.24
C ILE A 115 -15.18 2.06 10.43
N LEU A 116 -15.71 3.25 10.21
CA LEU A 116 -15.92 4.27 11.25
C LEU A 116 -17.39 4.62 11.34
N ASP A 117 -17.97 4.49 12.53
CA ASP A 117 -19.20 5.24 12.85
C ASP A 117 -18.82 6.70 13.08
N ILE A 118 -19.49 7.60 12.42
CA ILE A 118 -19.33 9.05 12.59
C ILE A 118 -20.37 9.51 13.60
N LEU A 119 -19.93 9.75 14.82
CA LEU A 119 -20.76 10.10 15.97
C LEU A 119 -20.64 11.59 16.35
N CYS A 120 -19.57 12.25 15.92
CA CYS A 120 -19.36 13.68 16.19
C CYS A 120 -20.57 14.50 15.73
N PRO A 121 -21.17 15.32 16.61
CA PRO A 121 -22.32 16.14 16.27
C PRO A 121 -22.04 17.08 15.09
N LYS A 122 -23.06 17.38 14.30
CA LYS A 122 -22.95 18.27 13.12
C LYS A 122 -22.50 19.69 13.45
N GLU A 123 -22.81 20.16 14.65
CA GLU A 123 -22.48 21.51 15.16
C GLU A 123 -21.01 21.61 15.59
N LYS A 124 -20.38 20.47 15.82
CA LYS A 124 -18.97 20.41 16.26
C LYS A 124 -18.05 20.33 15.05
N LEU A 125 -16.98 21.08 15.11
CA LEU A 125 -15.87 20.97 14.17
C LEU A 125 -14.75 20.22 14.89
N PRO A 126 -14.62 18.89 14.72
CA PRO A 126 -13.59 18.13 15.40
C PRO A 126 -12.21 18.59 14.96
N GLN A 127 -11.24 18.57 15.88
CA GLN A 127 -9.87 18.82 15.54
C GLN A 127 -9.42 17.85 14.45
N LEU A 128 -8.58 18.34 13.54
CA LEU A 128 -7.95 17.50 12.55
C LEU A 128 -7.03 16.50 13.24
N ASN A 129 -6.97 15.27 12.73
CA ASN A 129 -5.89 14.36 13.10
C ASN A 129 -4.56 14.83 12.46
N ASN A 130 -3.48 14.11 12.74
CA ASN A 130 -2.16 14.44 12.17
C ASN A 130 -1.95 13.87 10.75
N GLY A 131 -2.97 13.20 10.19
CA GLY A 131 -2.79 12.39 9.00
C GLY A 131 -2.02 11.10 9.29
N HIS A 132 -1.86 10.28 8.29
CA HIS A 132 -1.09 9.04 8.33
C HIS A 132 -0.22 8.93 7.08
N LEU A 133 0.81 8.08 7.16
CA LEU A 133 1.76 7.87 6.08
C LEU A 133 1.08 7.35 4.80
N GLU A 134 0.10 6.49 4.98
CA GLU A 134 -0.60 5.83 3.90
C GLU A 134 -1.61 6.79 3.26
N GLN A 135 -1.68 6.78 1.93
CA GLN A 135 -2.82 7.35 1.21
C GLN A 135 -4.06 6.47 1.45
N ALA A 136 -5.24 7.05 1.36
CA ALA A 136 -6.47 6.32 1.62
C ALA A 136 -7.58 6.62 0.60
N ILE A 137 -8.39 5.59 0.30
CA ILE A 137 -9.69 5.77 -0.34
C ILE A 137 -10.77 5.65 0.72
N THR A 138 -11.66 6.64 0.77
CA THR A 138 -12.76 6.68 1.71
C THR A 138 -14.11 6.71 0.98
N ILE A 139 -15.09 5.99 1.54
CA ILE A 139 -16.41 5.79 0.96
C ILE A 139 -17.45 6.08 2.04
N ASN A 140 -18.46 6.90 1.73
CA ASN A 140 -19.64 7.01 2.58
C ASN A 140 -20.49 5.72 2.44
N LEU A 141 -20.51 4.90 3.50
CA LEU A 141 -21.30 3.67 3.57
C LEU A 141 -22.78 3.90 3.93
N GLY A 142 -23.14 5.11 4.35
CA GLY A 142 -24.50 5.45 4.79
C GLY A 142 -24.60 5.48 6.32
N ASN A 143 -25.76 5.76 6.85
CA ASN A 143 -27.10 5.95 6.25
C ASN A 143 -27.42 7.43 5.96
N ASN A 144 -26.48 8.33 6.16
CA ASN A 144 -26.67 9.77 6.03
C ASN A 144 -25.44 10.42 5.42
N ASP A 145 -25.60 11.66 5.02
CA ASP A 145 -24.49 12.50 4.63
C ASP A 145 -23.58 12.79 5.84
N ILE A 146 -22.32 13.03 5.56
CA ILE A 146 -21.33 13.47 6.55
C ILE A 146 -20.61 14.71 6.05
N TYR A 147 -20.00 15.43 6.98
CA TYR A 147 -19.05 16.48 6.68
C TYR A 147 -17.62 15.98 6.90
N GLY A 148 -16.77 16.18 5.91
CA GLY A 148 -15.33 15.94 6.00
C GLY A 148 -14.53 17.23 5.90
N ARG A 149 -13.39 17.29 6.57
CA ARG A 149 -12.43 18.39 6.51
C ARG A 149 -11.03 17.84 6.31
N TRP A 150 -10.26 18.56 5.51
CA TRP A 150 -8.90 18.19 5.13
C TRP A 150 -7.96 19.39 5.13
N GLY A 151 -6.66 19.13 5.25
CA GLY A 151 -5.61 20.13 5.14
C GLY A 151 -5.35 20.91 6.43
N LYS A 152 -4.49 21.91 6.36
CA LYS A 152 -4.12 22.73 7.51
C LYS A 152 -5.21 23.75 7.83
N GLY A 153 -5.53 23.85 9.12
CA GLY A 153 -6.43 24.88 9.67
C GLY A 153 -7.91 24.50 9.70
N MET A 154 -8.64 25.24 10.51
CA MET A 154 -10.05 25.01 10.83
C MET A 154 -10.99 25.90 9.99
N SER A 155 -10.58 26.33 8.80
CA SER A 155 -11.42 27.20 7.98
C SER A 155 -12.62 26.45 7.42
N LYS A 156 -13.77 27.12 7.33
CA LYS A 156 -15.00 26.59 6.70
C LYS A 156 -14.77 26.25 5.21
N THR A 157 -13.76 26.81 4.57
CA THR A 157 -13.45 26.62 3.15
C THR A 157 -12.96 25.22 2.81
N ASN A 158 -12.43 24.47 3.78
CA ASN A 158 -11.96 23.08 3.59
C ASN A 158 -13.01 22.04 3.97
N PHE A 159 -14.27 22.46 4.09
CA PHE A 159 -15.36 21.62 4.54
C PHE A 159 -16.15 21.11 3.34
N SER A 160 -16.26 19.80 3.19
CA SER A 160 -17.00 19.19 2.09
C SER A 160 -18.07 18.25 2.63
N LYS A 161 -19.23 18.31 2.01
CA LYS A 161 -20.32 17.37 2.25
C LYS A 161 -20.08 16.12 1.43
N ILE A 162 -20.00 14.97 2.08
CA ILE A 162 -19.83 13.65 1.47
C ILE A 162 -21.19 12.96 1.54
N LYS A 163 -21.80 12.76 0.39
CA LYS A 163 -23.20 12.35 0.30
C LYS A 163 -23.36 10.84 0.34
N PHE A 164 -24.44 10.42 0.95
CA PHE A 164 -24.97 9.07 0.84
C PHE A 164 -26.01 9.01 -0.29
N ASN A 165 -26.06 7.91 -1.03
CA ASN A 165 -27.08 7.68 -2.04
C ASN A 165 -28.36 7.12 -1.40
N ASN A 166 -29.27 7.99 -1.04
CA ASN A 166 -30.59 7.63 -0.49
C ASN A 166 -31.67 7.42 -1.57
N SER A 167 -31.31 7.53 -2.85
CA SER A 167 -32.23 7.29 -3.97
C SER A 167 -32.40 5.80 -4.26
N SER A 168 -33.53 5.43 -4.85
CA SER A 168 -33.77 4.07 -5.35
C SER A 168 -32.96 3.76 -6.62
N VAL A 169 -32.53 4.81 -7.34
CA VAL A 169 -31.79 4.68 -8.60
C VAL A 169 -30.36 4.21 -8.31
N ASN A 170 -29.99 3.06 -8.85
CA ASN A 170 -28.67 2.46 -8.66
C ASN A 170 -28.21 2.48 -7.19
N SER A 171 -29.09 2.12 -6.24
CA SER A 171 -28.82 2.10 -4.79
C SER A 171 -27.63 1.25 -4.38
N TRP A 172 -27.11 0.39 -5.28
CA TRP A 172 -25.89 -0.37 -5.09
C TRP A 172 -24.62 0.49 -5.19
N ILE A 173 -24.70 1.71 -5.74
CA ILE A 173 -23.66 2.75 -5.67
C ILE A 173 -24.00 3.61 -4.46
N ILE A 174 -23.45 3.26 -3.31
CA ILE A 174 -23.99 3.67 -2.00
C ILE A 174 -23.66 5.10 -1.58
N GLY A 175 -22.59 5.70 -2.08
CA GLY A 175 -22.22 7.06 -1.67
C GLY A 175 -21.03 7.62 -2.39
N ASP A 176 -20.69 8.83 -2.06
CA ASP A 176 -19.52 9.54 -2.55
C ASP A 176 -18.24 8.87 -2.09
N THR A 177 -17.18 9.01 -2.91
CA THR A 177 -15.86 8.45 -2.67
C THR A 177 -14.78 9.51 -2.87
N TYR A 178 -13.66 9.38 -2.19
CA TYR A 178 -12.49 10.22 -2.42
C TYR A 178 -11.21 9.48 -2.08
N VAL A 179 -10.09 9.91 -2.69
CA VAL A 179 -8.74 9.49 -2.35
C VAL A 179 -8.03 10.68 -1.73
N GLU A 180 -7.39 10.47 -0.59
CA GLU A 180 -6.62 11.48 0.11
C GLU A 180 -5.12 11.14 0.13
N PRO A 181 -4.24 12.16 0.05
CA PRO A 181 -2.80 11.95 0.03
C PRO A 181 -2.25 11.60 1.42
N THR A 182 -0.98 11.16 1.44
CA THR A 182 -0.20 10.91 2.65
C THR A 182 -0.13 12.15 3.55
N TYR A 183 -0.17 11.93 4.87
CA TYR A 183 -0.11 12.98 5.90
C TYR A 183 -1.09 14.14 5.71
N CYS A 184 -2.24 13.86 5.08
CA CYS A 184 -3.33 14.82 4.97
C CYS A 184 -4.12 14.84 6.29
N PRO A 185 -4.03 15.90 7.10
CA PRO A 185 -4.86 16.02 8.30
C PRO A 185 -6.33 16.08 7.94
N HIS A 186 -7.16 15.31 8.63
CA HIS A 186 -8.59 15.24 8.35
C HIS A 186 -9.43 14.97 9.60
N SER A 187 -10.72 15.22 9.50
CA SER A 187 -11.72 14.86 10.51
C SER A 187 -13.13 14.84 9.91
N TYR A 188 -14.05 14.18 10.60
CA TYR A 188 -15.43 14.01 10.16
C TYR A 188 -16.42 14.37 11.25
N SER A 189 -17.59 14.90 10.84
CA SER A 189 -18.76 15.06 11.68
C SER A 189 -20.02 14.65 10.92
N ARG A 190 -21.10 14.41 11.65
CA ARG A 190 -22.41 14.18 11.04
C ARG A 190 -22.85 15.40 10.25
N ALA A 191 -23.59 15.22 9.16
CA ALA A 191 -24.26 16.31 8.46
C ALA A 191 -25.73 16.45 8.88
N THR A 192 -26.26 15.44 9.58
CA THR A 192 -27.62 15.38 10.14
C THR A 192 -27.57 14.98 11.62
N ASN A 193 -28.71 14.87 12.28
CA ASN A 193 -28.77 14.38 13.66
C ASN A 193 -28.55 12.88 13.78
N ASN A 194 -28.55 12.14 12.66
CA ASN A 194 -28.37 10.70 12.64
C ASN A 194 -26.90 10.33 12.40
N ASN A 195 -26.51 9.17 12.90
CA ASN A 195 -25.19 8.60 12.67
C ASN A 195 -25.04 8.16 11.21
N SER A 196 -23.81 8.14 10.75
CA SER A 196 -23.41 7.60 9.45
C SER A 196 -22.14 6.76 9.60
N GLN A 197 -21.76 6.05 8.54
CA GLN A 197 -20.56 5.24 8.49
C GLN A 197 -19.72 5.58 7.28
N ILE A 198 -18.43 5.45 7.42
CA ILE A 198 -17.47 5.43 6.30
C ILE A 198 -16.63 4.17 6.35
N LEU A 199 -16.18 3.74 5.19
CA LEU A 199 -15.04 2.83 5.04
C LEU A 199 -13.83 3.68 4.66
N SER A 200 -12.74 3.57 5.42
CA SER A 200 -11.44 4.11 5.06
C SER A 200 -10.48 2.96 4.80
N TYR A 201 -9.91 2.93 3.61
CA TYR A 201 -9.02 1.88 3.14
C TYR A 201 -7.67 2.48 2.78
N THR A 202 -6.67 2.20 3.59
CA THR A 202 -5.31 2.70 3.41
C THR A 202 -4.51 1.80 2.48
N ALA A 203 -3.63 2.39 1.70
CA ALA A 203 -2.70 1.69 0.84
C ALA A 203 -1.32 1.60 1.48
N LYS A 204 -0.55 0.60 1.09
CA LYS A 204 0.86 0.53 1.46
C LYS A 204 1.62 1.73 0.87
N SER A 205 2.39 2.41 1.70
CA SER A 205 3.21 3.53 1.22
C SER A 205 4.46 3.03 0.52
N SER A 206 4.78 3.60 -0.64
CA SER A 206 6.06 3.38 -1.32
C SER A 206 7.27 3.89 -0.52
N LEU A 207 7.05 4.76 0.48
CA LEU A 207 8.09 5.28 1.36
C LEU A 207 8.38 4.39 2.57
N GLU A 208 7.63 3.31 2.79
CA GLU A 208 7.78 2.43 3.96
C GLU A 208 9.24 2.01 4.17
N LYS A 209 9.89 1.52 3.10
CA LYS A 209 11.31 1.10 3.15
C LYS A 209 12.27 2.23 3.51
N LEU A 210 12.02 3.45 3.05
CA LEU A 210 12.80 4.62 3.43
C LEU A 210 12.60 4.92 4.91
N ILE A 211 11.37 4.89 5.39
CA ILE A 211 11.00 5.21 6.78
C ILE A 211 11.58 4.18 7.75
N GLU A 212 11.56 2.89 7.42
CA GLU A 212 12.23 1.86 8.22
C GLU A 212 13.72 2.16 8.45
N ASN A 213 14.38 2.79 7.49
CA ASN A 213 15.80 3.11 7.58
C ASN A 213 16.08 4.47 8.22
N LEU A 214 15.19 5.47 8.10
CA LEU A 214 15.43 6.84 8.59
C LEU A 214 15.75 6.90 10.07
N ASN A 215 15.12 6.07 10.88
CA ASN A 215 15.35 6.00 12.32
C ASN A 215 16.77 5.53 12.69
N ASN A 216 17.46 4.87 11.77
CA ASN A 216 18.83 4.36 11.93
C ASN A 216 19.88 5.30 11.33
N TRP A 217 19.45 6.38 10.70
CA TRP A 217 20.38 7.35 10.13
C TRP A 217 20.98 8.26 11.20
N PRO A 218 22.25 8.68 11.07
CA PRO A 218 22.78 9.76 11.86
C PRO A 218 21.88 11.01 11.75
N LYS A 219 21.62 11.67 12.87
CA LYS A 219 20.70 12.82 12.95
C LYS A 219 21.02 13.92 11.93
N GLU A 220 22.31 14.15 11.67
CA GLU A 220 22.75 15.18 10.72
C GLU A 220 22.45 14.77 9.26
N ASN A 221 22.48 13.47 8.93
CA ASN A 221 22.12 12.98 7.62
C ASN A 221 20.63 13.18 7.35
N TYR A 222 19.78 12.89 8.35
CA TYR A 222 18.36 13.16 8.27
C TYR A 222 18.07 14.65 8.08
N LYS A 223 18.69 15.54 8.87
CA LYS A 223 18.55 16.99 8.72
C LYS A 223 18.98 17.46 7.33
N SER A 224 20.09 16.92 6.82
CA SER A 224 20.56 17.23 5.47
C SER A 224 19.56 16.82 4.39
N LEU A 225 18.92 15.65 4.52
CA LEU A 225 17.85 15.23 3.60
C LEU A 225 16.69 16.23 3.65
N ILE A 226 16.18 16.56 4.84
CA ILE A 226 15.06 17.50 4.99
C ILE A 226 15.39 18.86 4.39
N ASN A 227 16.55 19.42 4.68
CA ASN A 227 16.95 20.72 4.14
C ASN A 227 17.03 20.72 2.60
N ASN A 228 17.50 19.63 2.01
CA ASN A 228 17.58 19.50 0.57
C ASN A 228 16.21 19.36 -0.11
N ILE A 229 15.24 18.68 0.50
CA ILE A 229 13.90 18.50 -0.08
C ILE A 229 12.93 19.66 0.22
N GLN A 230 13.28 20.57 1.12
CA GLN A 230 12.51 21.78 1.41
C GLN A 230 12.60 22.85 0.31
N SER A 231 13.44 22.68 -0.71
CA SER A 231 13.54 23.61 -1.81
C SER A 231 12.20 23.75 -2.54
N LYS A 232 11.91 24.96 -3.08
CA LYS A 232 10.69 25.24 -3.84
C LYS A 232 10.55 24.35 -5.08
N ASP A 233 11.66 23.81 -5.59
CA ASP A 233 11.70 22.87 -6.70
C ASP A 233 12.53 21.63 -6.32
N ILE A 234 11.82 20.58 -5.85
CA ILE A 234 12.43 19.30 -5.48
C ILE A 234 13.19 18.63 -6.64
N ARG A 235 12.84 18.91 -7.91
CA ARG A 235 13.57 18.39 -9.06
C ARG A 235 15.01 18.90 -9.10
N SER A 236 15.21 20.15 -8.69
CA SER A 236 16.56 20.73 -8.54
C SER A 236 17.38 19.97 -7.51
N SER A 237 16.79 19.61 -6.38
CA SER A 237 17.46 18.81 -5.35
C SER A 237 17.78 17.41 -5.85
N ILE A 238 16.85 16.76 -6.54
CA ILE A 238 17.06 15.42 -7.13
C ILE A 238 18.21 15.44 -8.15
N LEU A 239 18.22 16.42 -9.05
CA LEU A 239 19.29 16.56 -10.04
C LEU A 239 20.64 16.80 -9.37
N ASN A 240 20.67 17.65 -8.34
CA ASN A 240 21.87 17.91 -7.56
C ASN A 240 22.38 16.66 -6.84
N PHE A 241 21.52 15.82 -6.29
CA PHE A 241 21.91 14.52 -5.73
C PHE A 241 22.62 13.64 -6.77
N TYR A 242 22.09 13.55 -7.99
CA TYR A 242 22.72 12.76 -9.04
C TYR A 242 24.06 13.35 -9.50
N LEU A 243 24.14 14.68 -9.65
CA LEU A 243 25.41 15.35 -9.99
C LEU A 243 26.47 15.07 -8.93
N ASN A 244 26.13 15.23 -7.67
CA ASN A 244 27.04 14.97 -6.55
C ASN A 244 27.46 13.50 -6.47
N ASN A 245 26.51 12.55 -6.56
CA ASN A 245 26.80 11.13 -6.54
C ASN A 245 27.69 10.67 -7.70
N LYS A 246 27.62 11.35 -8.84
CA LYS A 246 28.43 11.05 -10.03
C LYS A 246 29.73 11.88 -10.10
N GLY A 247 29.97 12.77 -9.13
CA GLY A 247 31.13 13.66 -9.12
C GLY A 247 31.16 14.64 -10.29
N VAL A 248 30.00 15.09 -10.76
CA VAL A 248 29.86 15.93 -11.95
C VAL A 248 29.51 17.38 -11.55
N SER A 249 30.43 18.30 -11.79
CA SER A 249 30.15 19.74 -11.63
C SER A 249 29.35 20.30 -12.82
N ILE A 250 28.62 21.40 -12.61
CA ILE A 250 27.89 22.09 -13.68
C ILE A 250 28.84 22.51 -14.80
N LYS A 251 30.02 22.99 -14.47
CA LYS A 251 31.06 23.38 -15.46
C LYS A 251 31.49 22.19 -16.32
N TYR A 252 31.74 21.04 -15.69
CA TYR A 252 32.12 19.83 -16.42
C TYR A 252 30.97 19.31 -17.29
N LEU A 253 29.75 19.27 -16.75
CA LEU A 253 28.56 18.89 -17.50
C LEU A 253 28.36 19.79 -18.74
N SER A 254 28.40 21.12 -18.56
CA SER A 254 28.25 22.11 -19.61
C SER A 254 29.19 21.81 -20.79
N LYS A 255 30.46 21.54 -20.52
CA LYS A 255 31.46 21.17 -21.53
C LYS A 255 31.13 19.80 -22.15
N SER A 256 30.78 18.80 -21.36
CA SER A 256 30.57 17.42 -21.83
C SER A 256 29.36 17.26 -22.74
N ILE A 257 28.28 18.00 -22.51
CA ILE A 257 27.08 17.94 -23.38
C ILE A 257 27.02 19.02 -24.46
N ASN A 258 28.05 19.88 -24.50
CA ASN A 258 28.19 21.00 -25.45
C ASN A 258 26.99 22.00 -25.38
N PHE A 259 26.68 22.46 -24.17
CA PHE A 259 25.68 23.51 -23.91
C PHE A 259 26.18 24.46 -22.82
N LYS A 260 25.99 25.77 -23.03
CA LYS A 260 26.30 26.77 -22.01
C LYS A 260 25.28 26.66 -20.86
N ILE A 261 25.70 26.17 -19.72
CA ILE A 261 24.87 25.96 -18.52
C ILE A 261 25.57 26.63 -17.34
N ASN A 262 24.82 27.51 -16.65
CA ASN A 262 25.32 28.22 -15.48
C ASN A 262 24.72 27.69 -14.15
N ASN A 263 23.52 27.09 -14.22
CA ASN A 263 22.83 26.58 -13.03
C ASN A 263 21.87 25.42 -13.37
N ILE A 264 21.39 24.73 -12.34
CA ILE A 264 20.48 23.58 -12.45
C ILE A 264 19.14 23.96 -13.06
N SER A 265 18.61 25.14 -12.77
CA SER A 265 17.30 25.58 -13.29
C SER A 265 17.29 25.64 -14.81
N GLN A 266 18.39 26.06 -15.46
CA GLN A 266 18.51 26.06 -16.93
C GLN A 266 18.40 24.63 -17.51
N ILE A 267 18.92 23.63 -16.80
CA ILE A 267 18.79 22.24 -17.23
C ILE A 267 17.32 21.79 -17.18
N LEU A 268 16.63 22.10 -16.10
CA LEU A 268 15.26 21.64 -15.84
C LEU A 268 14.20 22.33 -16.71
N ILE A 269 14.44 23.57 -17.13
CA ILE A 269 13.53 24.32 -17.98
C ILE A 269 13.68 23.91 -19.47
N ASN A 270 14.89 23.56 -19.90
CA ASN A 270 15.15 23.22 -21.29
C ASN A 270 15.16 21.70 -21.49
N LYS A 271 14.07 21.19 -22.10
CA LYS A 271 13.89 19.73 -22.33
C LYS A 271 15.06 19.09 -23.08
N LYS A 272 15.66 19.78 -24.06
CA LYS A 272 16.80 19.25 -24.84
C LYS A 272 18.07 19.13 -23.97
N ILE A 273 18.33 20.12 -23.12
CA ILE A 273 19.45 20.08 -22.16
C ILE A 273 19.20 18.99 -21.12
N LEU A 274 17.98 18.89 -20.56
CA LEU A 274 17.60 17.87 -19.60
C LEU A 274 17.83 16.47 -20.15
N LEU A 275 17.34 16.16 -21.34
CA LEU A 275 17.51 14.85 -21.98
C LEU A 275 18.98 14.50 -22.19
N LYS A 276 19.82 15.46 -22.65
CA LYS A 276 21.26 15.23 -22.77
C LYS A 276 21.95 15.04 -21.42
N THR A 277 21.54 15.79 -20.41
CA THR A 277 22.04 15.63 -19.04
C THR A 277 21.70 14.25 -18.50
N CYS A 278 20.45 13.81 -18.63
CA CYS A 278 20.01 12.49 -18.20
C CYS A 278 20.77 11.37 -18.91
N LYS A 279 20.94 11.48 -20.24
CA LYS A 279 21.75 10.54 -21.03
C LYS A 279 23.21 10.49 -20.54
N PHE A 280 23.82 11.66 -20.28
CA PHE A 280 25.19 11.74 -19.76
C PHE A 280 25.31 11.12 -18.37
N LEU A 281 24.38 11.43 -17.48
CA LEU A 281 24.34 10.89 -16.11
C LEU A 281 23.84 9.45 -16.04
N LYS A 282 23.30 8.88 -17.13
CA LYS A 282 22.63 7.57 -17.19
C LYS A 282 21.51 7.44 -16.15
N ILE A 283 20.60 8.41 -16.18
CA ILE A 283 19.40 8.46 -15.36
C ILE A 283 18.16 8.60 -16.24
N ASP A 284 17.02 8.12 -15.75
CA ASP A 284 15.75 8.20 -16.48
C ASP A 284 15.20 9.64 -16.45
N PRO A 285 14.94 10.27 -17.59
CA PRO A 285 14.34 11.61 -17.66
C PRO A 285 12.97 11.72 -16.97
N ILE A 286 12.22 10.62 -16.87
CA ILE A 286 10.89 10.59 -16.25
C ILE A 286 10.91 11.06 -14.78
N LEU A 287 12.06 10.96 -14.10
CA LEU A 287 12.26 11.47 -12.74
C LEU A 287 12.05 12.98 -12.62
N PHE A 288 12.15 13.71 -13.74
CA PHE A 288 12.04 15.15 -13.79
C PHE A 288 10.74 15.63 -14.43
N ASP A 289 9.88 14.71 -14.89
CA ASP A 289 8.59 15.08 -15.44
C ASP A 289 7.68 15.62 -14.33
N LYS A 290 7.26 16.87 -14.50
CA LYS A 290 6.26 17.45 -13.63
C LYS A 290 4.89 16.89 -14.02
N LYS A 291 4.45 15.89 -13.28
CA LYS A 291 3.09 15.35 -13.44
C LYS A 291 2.09 16.36 -12.90
N ASN A 292 1.22 16.87 -13.75
CA ASN A 292 0.05 17.64 -13.36
C ASN A 292 -1.12 16.68 -13.23
N TYR A 293 -1.55 16.41 -12.01
CA TYR A 293 -2.70 15.57 -11.72
C TYR A 293 -3.97 16.43 -11.77
N SER A 294 -4.58 16.51 -12.95
CA SER A 294 -5.73 17.39 -13.20
C SER A 294 -6.98 17.03 -12.39
N SER A 295 -7.05 15.81 -11.88
CA SER A 295 -8.16 15.32 -11.05
C SER A 295 -8.03 15.68 -9.56
N GLU A 296 -6.89 16.24 -9.14
CA GLU A 296 -6.61 16.58 -7.75
C GLU A 296 -7.00 18.02 -7.43
N ASP A 297 -7.57 18.23 -6.23
CA ASP A 297 -7.81 19.57 -5.70
C ASP A 297 -6.52 20.17 -5.09
N SER A 298 -6.63 21.36 -4.49
CA SER A 298 -5.49 22.11 -3.95
C SER A 298 -4.69 21.39 -2.84
N ILE A 299 -5.25 20.37 -2.24
CA ILE A 299 -4.58 19.55 -1.20
C ILE A 299 -4.15 18.16 -1.72
N GLY A 300 -4.35 17.89 -3.01
CA GLY A 300 -4.02 16.61 -3.63
C GLY A 300 -5.07 15.51 -3.45
N LYS A 301 -6.31 15.89 -3.07
CA LYS A 301 -7.44 14.96 -2.92
C LYS A 301 -8.18 14.82 -4.25
N THR A 302 -8.53 13.59 -4.62
CA THR A 302 -9.43 13.29 -5.75
C THR A 302 -10.79 12.88 -5.21
N TYR A 303 -11.86 13.43 -5.77
CA TYR A 303 -13.24 13.17 -5.35
C TYR A 303 -14.08 12.67 -6.52
N LEU A 304 -14.95 11.68 -6.26
CA LEU A 304 -15.96 11.22 -7.20
C LEU A 304 -17.32 11.10 -6.49
N SER A 305 -18.30 11.87 -6.96
CA SER A 305 -19.65 11.78 -6.43
C SER A 305 -20.31 10.46 -6.85
N TYR A 306 -21.27 9.96 -6.05
CA TYR A 306 -22.03 8.77 -6.44
C TYR A 306 -22.80 8.99 -7.76
N LYS A 307 -23.20 10.24 -8.06
CA LYS A 307 -23.85 10.59 -9.33
C LYS A 307 -22.90 10.45 -10.52
N ASP A 308 -21.63 10.81 -10.33
CA ASP A 308 -20.62 10.62 -11.38
C ASP A 308 -20.20 9.16 -11.49
N SER A 309 -20.19 8.42 -10.39
CA SER A 309 -20.04 6.96 -10.42
C SER A 309 -21.09 6.29 -11.30
N PHE A 310 -22.35 6.80 -11.33
CA PHE A 310 -23.37 6.27 -12.25
C PHE A 310 -22.98 6.35 -13.72
N LYS A 311 -22.24 7.38 -14.11
CA LYS A 311 -21.78 7.56 -15.49
C LYS A 311 -20.72 6.52 -15.89
N THR A 312 -20.13 5.85 -14.93
CA THR A 312 -19.08 4.82 -15.14
C THR A 312 -19.62 3.40 -15.14
N ILE A 313 -20.95 3.22 -15.05
CA ILE A 313 -21.57 1.89 -15.01
C ILE A 313 -21.23 1.12 -16.30
N ARG A 314 -20.71 -0.09 -16.13
CA ARG A 314 -20.35 -0.99 -17.22
C ARG A 314 -20.45 -2.45 -16.83
N LYS A 315 -20.57 -3.31 -17.85
CA LYS A 315 -20.43 -4.76 -17.67
C LYS A 315 -18.95 -5.13 -17.59
N TYR A 316 -18.62 -5.95 -16.63
CA TYR A 316 -17.30 -6.56 -16.51
C TYR A 316 -17.47 -8.02 -16.10
N LYS A 317 -17.19 -8.93 -17.05
CA LYS A 317 -17.47 -10.36 -16.89
C LYS A 317 -18.94 -10.58 -16.51
N SER A 318 -19.21 -11.26 -15.41
CA SER A 318 -20.56 -11.59 -14.95
C SER A 318 -21.20 -10.48 -14.08
N TYR A 319 -20.54 -9.35 -13.91
CA TYR A 319 -20.95 -8.30 -12.97
C TYR A 319 -21.30 -7.00 -13.69
N THR A 320 -22.08 -6.17 -13.00
CA THR A 320 -22.19 -4.76 -13.33
C THR A 320 -21.33 -4.00 -12.32
N ILE A 321 -20.45 -3.12 -12.78
CA ILE A 321 -19.54 -2.38 -11.94
C ILE A 321 -19.66 -0.87 -12.18
N ALA A 322 -19.32 -0.07 -11.17
CA ALA A 322 -19.13 1.38 -11.27
C ALA A 322 -17.85 1.77 -10.54
N SER A 323 -17.13 2.77 -11.07
CA SER A 323 -15.85 3.20 -10.49
C SER A 323 -16.06 4.00 -9.21
N MET A 324 -15.13 3.89 -8.29
CA MET A 324 -14.90 4.80 -7.18
C MET A 324 -13.86 5.86 -7.57
N ALA A 325 -13.64 6.85 -6.69
CA ALA A 325 -12.55 7.79 -6.86
C ALA A 325 -11.21 7.06 -7.03
N SER A 326 -10.36 7.59 -7.88
CA SER A 326 -9.00 7.09 -8.11
C SER A 326 -8.08 8.27 -8.39
N SER A 327 -6.78 8.10 -8.13
CA SER A 327 -5.77 9.12 -8.37
C SER A 327 -4.67 8.54 -9.26
N GLU A 328 -4.24 9.30 -10.25
CA GLU A 328 -3.09 8.95 -11.08
C GLU A 328 -1.78 8.90 -10.27
N ARG A 329 -1.75 9.59 -9.13
CA ARG A 329 -0.62 9.57 -8.19
C ARG A 329 -0.52 8.24 -7.44
N TYR A 330 -1.67 7.61 -7.15
CA TYR A 330 -1.78 6.41 -6.33
C TYR A 330 -2.48 5.29 -7.13
N THR A 331 -1.87 4.88 -8.21
CA THR A 331 -2.44 3.95 -9.21
C THR A 331 -2.82 2.59 -8.63
N ASP A 332 -2.19 2.18 -7.54
CA ASP A 332 -2.47 0.91 -6.87
C ASP A 332 -3.70 0.96 -5.96
N LEU A 333 -4.15 2.18 -5.60
CA LEU A 333 -5.32 2.40 -4.76
C LEU A 333 -6.55 2.69 -5.60
N PHE A 334 -7.41 1.72 -5.76
CA PHE A 334 -8.63 1.84 -6.57
C PHE A 334 -9.74 0.93 -6.06
N GLY A 335 -10.98 1.27 -6.43
CA GLY A 335 -12.14 0.49 -6.03
C GLY A 335 -13.28 0.52 -7.04
N TYR A 336 -14.21 -0.42 -6.84
CA TYR A 336 -15.45 -0.54 -7.61
C TYR A 336 -16.63 -0.84 -6.71
N PHE A 337 -17.77 -0.24 -7.01
CA PHE A 337 -19.06 -0.77 -6.63
C PHE A 337 -19.38 -1.94 -7.56
N ILE A 338 -19.89 -3.03 -7.02
CA ILE A 338 -20.19 -4.25 -7.80
C ILE A 338 -21.63 -4.67 -7.49
N LYS A 339 -22.43 -4.83 -8.54
CA LYS A 339 -23.75 -5.47 -8.50
C LYS A 339 -23.62 -6.91 -8.97
N VAL A 340 -24.05 -7.82 -8.14
CA VAL A 340 -24.15 -9.25 -8.42
C VAL A 340 -25.60 -9.56 -8.76
N SER A 341 -25.85 -10.14 -9.96
CA SER A 341 -27.17 -10.58 -10.40
C SER A 341 -26.99 -11.83 -11.25
N ASN A 342 -26.47 -12.90 -10.65
CA ASN A 342 -26.06 -14.09 -11.37
C ASN A 342 -26.17 -15.32 -10.48
N ASN A 343 -26.94 -16.29 -10.89
CA ASN A 343 -27.17 -17.52 -10.14
C ASN A 343 -26.17 -18.66 -10.48
N ARG A 344 -25.30 -18.44 -11.47
CA ARG A 344 -24.31 -19.46 -11.86
C ARG A 344 -23.10 -19.43 -10.93
N LYS A 345 -22.57 -20.62 -10.62
CA LYS A 345 -21.29 -20.75 -9.89
C LYS A 345 -20.14 -20.34 -10.82
N ILE A 346 -19.69 -19.11 -10.69
CA ILE A 346 -18.64 -18.50 -11.52
C ILE A 346 -17.40 -18.24 -10.67
N LYS A 347 -16.22 -18.37 -11.26
CA LYS A 347 -14.90 -18.07 -10.70
C LYS A 347 -14.08 -17.25 -11.70
N ASP A 348 -14.63 -16.14 -12.13
CA ASP A 348 -14.09 -15.32 -13.21
C ASP A 348 -13.28 -14.12 -12.73
N LEU A 349 -13.18 -13.90 -11.42
CA LEU A 349 -12.35 -12.86 -10.83
C LEU A 349 -10.98 -13.40 -10.41
N SER A 350 -9.94 -12.64 -10.70
CA SER A 350 -8.58 -12.84 -10.22
C SER A 350 -7.83 -11.51 -10.35
N ASN A 351 -7.07 -11.12 -9.35
CA ASN A 351 -6.36 -9.85 -9.34
C ASN A 351 -4.88 -10.08 -9.05
N TYR A 352 -4.00 -9.28 -9.64
CA TYR A 352 -2.57 -9.37 -9.37
C TYR A 352 -2.19 -8.88 -7.97
N ALA A 353 -2.93 -7.91 -7.42
CA ALA A 353 -2.80 -7.46 -6.04
C ALA A 353 -3.93 -8.04 -5.16
N SER A 354 -3.73 -8.07 -3.85
CA SER A 354 -4.80 -8.45 -2.93
C SER A 354 -5.98 -7.49 -3.00
N SER A 355 -7.14 -7.95 -2.58
CA SER A 355 -8.38 -7.17 -2.63
C SER A 355 -9.23 -7.40 -1.40
N HIS A 356 -9.91 -6.34 -0.96
CA HIS A 356 -10.96 -6.43 0.03
C HIS A 356 -12.33 -6.33 -0.62
N TYR A 357 -13.27 -7.08 -0.05
CA TYR A 357 -14.68 -7.04 -0.39
C TYR A 357 -15.50 -6.77 0.87
N LEU A 358 -16.42 -5.81 0.81
CA LEU A 358 -17.40 -5.54 1.83
C LEU A 358 -18.80 -5.67 1.24
N ILE A 359 -19.64 -6.51 1.85
CA ILE A 359 -21.00 -6.77 1.38
C ILE A 359 -21.91 -5.64 1.83
N THR A 360 -22.54 -4.93 0.87
CA THR A 360 -23.39 -3.76 1.14
C THR A 360 -24.87 -4.08 1.11
N SER A 361 -25.30 -5.07 0.31
CA SER A 361 -26.70 -5.52 0.30
C SER A 361 -26.86 -6.94 -0.23
N GLY A 362 -28.01 -7.53 0.05
CA GLY A 362 -28.39 -8.86 -0.47
C GLY A 362 -27.75 -10.03 0.27
N ASN A 363 -28.10 -11.21 -0.23
CA ASN A 363 -27.55 -12.48 0.23
C ASN A 363 -27.03 -13.24 -1.02
N PHE A 364 -25.78 -13.61 -1.01
CA PHE A 364 -25.17 -14.31 -2.13
C PHE A 364 -23.98 -15.16 -1.67
N TYR A 365 -23.25 -15.75 -2.59
CA TYR A 365 -22.19 -16.70 -2.28
C TYR A 365 -20.88 -16.23 -2.90
N LEU A 366 -19.80 -16.37 -2.13
CA LEU A 366 -18.45 -16.43 -2.66
C LEU A 366 -18.17 -17.85 -3.13
N ASN A 367 -17.74 -18.00 -4.37
CA ASN A 367 -17.36 -19.26 -4.99
C ASN A 367 -15.83 -19.31 -5.20
N MET A 368 -15.20 -20.35 -4.69
CA MET A 368 -13.78 -20.68 -4.89
C MET A 368 -13.69 -22.15 -5.33
N ASP A 369 -12.47 -22.66 -5.57
CA ASP A 369 -12.29 -24.00 -6.17
C ASP A 369 -13.12 -25.09 -5.50
N ASN A 370 -12.97 -25.28 -4.19
CA ASN A 370 -13.66 -26.31 -3.44
C ASN A 370 -14.56 -25.76 -2.33
N LYS A 371 -14.84 -24.44 -2.35
CA LYS A 371 -15.57 -23.78 -1.26
C LYS A 371 -16.66 -22.87 -1.82
N LYS A 372 -17.76 -22.85 -1.08
CA LYS A 372 -18.88 -21.93 -1.27
C LYS A 372 -19.21 -21.31 0.09
N ILE A 373 -19.08 -20.00 0.21
CA ILE A 373 -19.32 -19.28 1.48
C ILE A 373 -20.55 -18.41 1.30
N SER A 374 -21.52 -18.55 2.18
CA SER A 374 -22.70 -17.66 2.24
C SER A 374 -22.29 -16.31 2.80
N LEU A 375 -22.74 -15.25 2.16
CA LEU A 375 -22.41 -13.86 2.49
C LEU A 375 -23.68 -13.06 2.73
N LYS A 376 -23.63 -12.18 3.72
CA LYS A 376 -24.72 -11.27 4.11
C LYS A 376 -24.21 -9.84 4.22
N LYS A 377 -25.12 -8.88 4.20
CA LYS A 377 -24.78 -7.47 4.42
C LYS A 377 -23.92 -7.27 5.67
N GLY A 378 -22.81 -6.57 5.52
CA GLY A 378 -21.83 -6.28 6.59
C GLY A 378 -20.72 -7.31 6.73
N ASP A 379 -20.78 -8.46 6.02
CA ASP A 379 -19.66 -9.39 5.96
C ASP A 379 -18.53 -8.82 5.12
N ALA A 380 -17.29 -9.21 5.43
CA ALA A 380 -16.11 -8.76 4.69
C ALA A 380 -15.14 -9.90 4.38
N ILE A 381 -14.41 -9.75 3.29
CA ILE A 381 -13.45 -10.72 2.80
C ILE A 381 -12.17 -10.00 2.38
N TRP A 382 -11.04 -10.47 2.83
CA TRP A 382 -9.75 -10.25 2.19
C TRP A 382 -9.43 -11.42 1.26
N MET A 383 -8.95 -11.14 0.06
CA MET A 383 -8.61 -12.13 -0.96
C MET A 383 -7.17 -11.93 -1.42
N SER A 384 -6.37 -12.97 -1.43
CA SER A 384 -4.97 -12.89 -1.85
C SER A 384 -4.82 -12.68 -3.36
N SER A 385 -3.63 -12.27 -3.78
CA SER A 385 -3.26 -12.10 -5.18
C SER A 385 -3.45 -13.38 -5.98
N PHE A 386 -3.88 -13.24 -7.25
CA PHE A 386 -4.06 -14.31 -8.23
C PHE A 386 -5.08 -15.41 -7.85
N LYS A 387 -5.70 -15.35 -6.67
CA LYS A 387 -6.71 -16.34 -6.28
C LYS A 387 -7.97 -16.21 -7.14
N ARG A 388 -8.31 -17.25 -7.87
CA ARG A 388 -9.55 -17.31 -8.66
C ARG A 388 -10.76 -17.46 -7.76
N HIS A 389 -11.72 -16.58 -7.94
CA HIS A 389 -12.97 -16.56 -7.16
C HIS A 389 -14.09 -15.89 -7.96
N GLY A 390 -15.30 -15.86 -7.40
CA GLY A 390 -16.44 -15.15 -7.98
C GLY A 390 -17.63 -15.15 -7.05
N PHE A 391 -18.66 -14.40 -7.42
CA PHE A 391 -19.85 -14.24 -6.63
C PHE A 391 -21.09 -14.69 -7.40
N SER A 392 -22.04 -15.35 -6.73
CA SER A 392 -23.32 -15.76 -7.30
C SER A 392 -24.48 -15.52 -6.35
N GLY A 393 -25.61 -15.09 -6.88
CA GLY A 393 -26.79 -14.68 -6.15
C GLY A 393 -27.24 -13.28 -6.55
N ASN A 394 -27.88 -12.56 -5.65
CA ASN A 394 -28.37 -11.21 -5.88
C ASN A 394 -27.97 -10.28 -4.72
N GLY A 395 -27.29 -9.18 -5.05
CA GLY A 395 -26.84 -8.22 -4.06
C GLY A 395 -25.79 -7.26 -4.58
N SER A 396 -25.14 -6.56 -3.67
CA SER A 396 -24.07 -5.63 -3.98
C SER A 396 -22.94 -5.69 -2.96
N LEU A 397 -21.74 -5.32 -3.42
CA LEU A 397 -20.53 -5.28 -2.62
C LEU A 397 -19.58 -4.20 -3.13
N LEU A 398 -18.64 -3.82 -2.27
CA LEU A 398 -17.50 -3.00 -2.62
C LEU A 398 -16.30 -3.91 -2.85
N ARG A 399 -15.46 -3.56 -3.82
CA ARG A 399 -14.12 -4.10 -3.99
C ARG A 399 -13.11 -2.97 -3.95
N ILE A 400 -12.07 -3.12 -3.14
CA ILE A 400 -10.95 -2.18 -3.09
C ILE A 400 -9.64 -2.98 -3.13
N SER A 401 -8.64 -2.44 -3.82
CA SER A 401 -7.27 -2.93 -3.86
C SER A 401 -6.31 -1.79 -3.51
N ASN A 402 -5.18 -2.11 -2.89
CA ASN A 402 -4.19 -1.15 -2.43
C ASN A 402 -2.74 -1.49 -2.83
N GLY A 403 -2.57 -2.41 -3.77
CA GLY A 403 -1.24 -2.84 -4.22
C GLY A 403 -0.48 -3.76 -3.26
N GLU A 404 -1.12 -4.23 -2.19
CA GLU A 404 -0.51 -5.24 -1.32
C GLU A 404 -0.21 -6.53 -2.10
N ASN A 405 0.89 -7.19 -1.79
CA ASN A 405 1.52 -8.34 -2.43
C ASN A 405 2.21 -8.03 -3.77
N LEU A 406 1.65 -7.19 -4.62
CA LEU A 406 2.23 -6.78 -5.89
C LEU A 406 1.67 -5.41 -6.27
N ASN A 407 2.53 -4.44 -6.48
CA ASN A 407 2.17 -3.07 -6.80
C ASN A 407 2.84 -2.58 -8.10
N THR A 408 2.51 -1.38 -8.54
CA THR A 408 3.04 -0.78 -9.77
C THR A 408 4.56 -0.63 -9.75
N ALA A 409 5.16 -0.35 -8.58
CA ALA A 409 6.63 -0.24 -8.47
C ALA A 409 7.29 -1.62 -8.65
N ASP A 410 6.72 -2.68 -8.07
CA ASP A 410 7.20 -4.06 -8.27
C ASP A 410 7.09 -4.46 -9.75
N LEU A 411 5.98 -4.14 -10.41
CA LEU A 411 5.79 -4.41 -11.84
C LEU A 411 6.79 -3.65 -12.70
N SER A 412 7.09 -2.40 -12.37
CA SER A 412 8.11 -1.61 -13.06
C SER A 412 9.50 -2.21 -12.90
N GLU A 413 9.85 -2.68 -11.71
CA GLU A 413 11.11 -3.35 -11.46
C GLU A 413 11.22 -4.66 -12.24
N ILE A 414 10.16 -5.49 -12.22
CA ILE A 414 10.09 -6.75 -12.98
C ILE A 414 10.27 -6.50 -14.47
N LEU A 415 9.67 -5.44 -15.03
CA LEU A 415 9.78 -5.08 -16.44
C LEU A 415 11.23 -4.79 -16.85
N ASN A 416 12.04 -4.24 -15.95
CA ASN A 416 13.43 -3.85 -16.19
C ASN A 416 14.44 -4.99 -15.95
N LEU A 417 14.01 -6.16 -15.50
CA LEU A 417 14.91 -7.30 -15.31
C LEU A 417 15.40 -7.88 -16.64
N TYR A 418 16.68 -8.27 -16.70
CA TYR A 418 17.26 -8.95 -17.87
C TYR A 418 16.52 -10.25 -18.22
N ASN A 419 16.14 -11.03 -17.21
CA ASN A 419 15.33 -12.25 -17.37
C ASN A 419 14.31 -12.32 -16.23
N PRO A 420 13.13 -11.71 -16.37
CA PRO A 420 12.12 -11.63 -15.31
C PRO A 420 11.70 -13.01 -14.78
N HIS A 421 11.36 -13.92 -15.67
CA HIS A 421 10.88 -15.26 -15.29
C HIS A 421 11.90 -16.01 -14.42
N LYS A 422 13.14 -16.16 -14.90
CA LYS A 422 14.20 -16.85 -14.16
C LYS A 422 14.54 -16.15 -12.84
N THR A 423 14.53 -14.81 -12.83
CA THR A 423 14.83 -14.04 -11.63
C THR A 423 13.77 -14.27 -10.55
N ILE A 424 12.50 -14.16 -10.90
CA ILE A 424 11.40 -14.38 -9.95
C ILE A 424 11.33 -15.84 -9.49
N GLU A 425 11.45 -16.80 -10.41
CA GLU A 425 11.45 -18.21 -10.06
C GLU A 425 12.59 -18.55 -9.11
N ARG A 426 13.80 -18.08 -9.40
CA ARG A 426 14.97 -18.31 -8.56
C ARG A 426 14.84 -17.64 -7.19
N SER A 427 14.37 -16.42 -7.13
CA SER A 427 14.13 -15.71 -5.86
C SER A 427 13.19 -16.47 -4.94
N TYR A 428 12.19 -17.16 -5.49
CA TYR A 428 11.23 -17.96 -4.73
C TYR A 428 11.78 -19.32 -4.29
N LYS A 429 12.62 -19.95 -5.13
CA LYS A 429 13.10 -21.33 -4.94
C LYS A 429 14.58 -21.43 -4.57
N ASP A 430 15.31 -20.31 -4.45
CA ASP A 430 16.76 -20.36 -4.28
C ASP A 430 17.14 -20.96 -2.92
N LYS A 431 17.57 -22.22 -2.97
CA LYS A 431 18.08 -22.99 -1.83
C LYS A 431 19.56 -23.35 -2.01
N ILE A 432 20.23 -22.67 -2.94
CA ILE A 432 21.64 -22.91 -3.29
C ILE A 432 22.48 -21.77 -2.71
N SER A 433 23.51 -22.11 -1.97
CA SER A 433 24.44 -21.12 -1.42
C SER A 433 25.32 -20.50 -2.50
N TRP A 434 25.96 -19.38 -2.16
CA TRP A 434 26.96 -18.76 -3.03
C TRP A 434 28.16 -19.68 -3.22
N GLY A 435 28.56 -19.81 -4.45
CA GLY A 435 29.75 -20.60 -4.86
C GLY A 435 29.43 -21.61 -5.95
N TYR A 436 30.42 -22.42 -6.27
CA TYR A 436 30.35 -23.44 -7.32
C TYR A 436 30.24 -24.84 -6.67
N GLU A 437 29.30 -25.01 -5.78
CA GLU A 437 29.08 -26.28 -5.08
C GLU A 437 27.94 -27.10 -5.71
#